data_8c8f8d194671584e05ee0a608b12e42f
#
_entry.id   8c8f8d194671584e05ee0a608b12e42f
#
_cell.length_a   1.000
_cell.length_b   1.000
_cell.length_c   1.000
_cell.angle_alpha   90.00
_cell.angle_beta   90.00
_cell.angle_gamma   90.00
#
_symmetry.space_group_name_H-M   'P 1'
#
loop_
_entity.id
_entity.type
_entity.pdbx_description
1 polymer ?
#
loop_
_entity_poly.entity_id
_entity_poly.type
_entity_poly.pdbx_seq_one_letter_code
_entity_poly.pdbx_strand_id
1 'polypeptide(L)'
;MKHYCCRLLTPRASFPADMTAAEQALMQAHVAYWRERMGEGRVVVFGPVSDPSGPWGLLVLQLPDDMAPAALTGDDPVIRAGIGFRFEVHPMQAVLPEPPR
;
A
#
# COMPACT_ATOMS: atom_id res chain seq x y z
N MET A 1 12.29 -14.84 1.32
CA MET A 1 11.37 -13.71 1.06
C MET A 1 11.92 -12.44 1.68
N LYS A 2 11.86 -11.35 0.98
CA LYS A 2 12.19 -10.01 1.50
C LYS A 2 10.91 -9.29 1.89
N HIS A 3 11.00 -8.47 2.94
CA HIS A 3 9.86 -7.70 3.44
C HIS A 3 10.11 -6.20 3.27
N TYR A 4 9.04 -5.48 3.00
CA TYR A 4 9.09 -4.03 2.79
C TYR A 4 7.93 -3.37 3.52
N CYS A 5 8.24 -2.30 4.25
CA CYS A 5 7.23 -1.43 4.84
C CYS A 5 7.02 -0.26 3.89
N CYS A 6 5.81 -0.11 3.39
CA CYS A 6 5.47 0.93 2.45
C CYS A 6 4.44 1.88 3.06
N ARG A 7 4.62 3.17 2.83
CA ARG A 7 3.64 4.20 3.21
C ARG A 7 3.08 4.83 1.95
N LEU A 8 1.76 4.78 1.80
CA LEU A 8 1.08 5.54 0.76
C LEU A 8 0.80 6.94 1.30
N LEU A 9 1.43 7.95 0.71
CA LEU A 9 1.23 9.34 1.05
C LEU A 9 0.10 9.91 0.19
N THR A 10 -0.75 10.73 0.83
CA THR A 10 -1.92 11.31 0.20
C THR A 10 -1.55 12.47 -0.70
N PRO A 11 -2.42 12.84 -1.69
CA PRO A 11 -2.08 13.90 -2.64
C PRO A 11 -2.10 15.30 -2.02
N ARG A 12 -2.75 15.48 -0.86
CA ARG A 12 -2.84 16.76 -0.16
C ARG A 12 -3.20 16.53 1.30
N ALA A 13 -2.89 17.50 2.14
CA ALA A 13 -3.08 17.40 3.59
C ALA A 13 -4.54 17.22 4.01
N SER A 14 -5.50 17.73 3.23
CA SER A 14 -6.94 17.65 3.52
C SER A 14 -7.57 16.30 3.13
N PHE A 15 -6.86 15.48 2.35
CA PHE A 15 -7.34 14.14 2.00
C PHE A 15 -7.33 13.23 3.25
N PRO A 16 -8.34 12.39 3.51
CA PRO A 16 -9.49 12.08 2.64
C PRO A 16 -10.75 12.92 2.92
N ALA A 17 -10.69 13.91 3.82
CA ALA A 17 -11.87 14.67 4.21
C ALA A 17 -12.53 15.37 3.02
N ASP A 18 -11.74 15.79 2.02
CA ASP A 18 -12.22 16.43 0.79
C ASP A 18 -12.11 15.52 -0.44
N MET A 19 -12.14 14.21 -0.23
CA MET A 19 -12.02 13.22 -1.31
C MET A 19 -13.12 13.45 -2.35
N THR A 20 -12.71 13.53 -3.63
CA THR A 20 -13.66 13.64 -4.74
C THR A 20 -14.24 12.26 -5.08
N ALA A 21 -15.33 12.23 -5.86
CA ALA A 21 -15.92 10.98 -6.34
C ALA A 21 -14.93 10.18 -7.20
N ALA A 22 -14.13 10.86 -8.03
CA ALA A 22 -13.10 10.21 -8.83
C ALA A 22 -12.02 9.58 -7.97
N GLU A 23 -11.61 10.27 -6.90
CA GLU A 23 -10.63 9.74 -5.96
C GLU A 23 -11.18 8.56 -5.16
N GLN A 24 -12.46 8.60 -4.80
CA GLN A 24 -13.11 7.46 -4.14
C GLN A 24 -13.09 6.23 -5.03
N ALA A 25 -13.38 6.36 -6.31
CA ALA A 25 -13.31 5.26 -7.26
C ALA A 25 -11.88 4.71 -7.39
N LEU A 26 -10.87 5.60 -7.40
CA LEU A 26 -9.46 5.19 -7.41
C LEU A 26 -9.07 4.45 -6.13
N MET A 27 -9.56 4.87 -4.97
CA MET A 27 -9.29 4.19 -3.70
C MET A 27 -9.93 2.80 -3.67
N GLN A 28 -11.12 2.63 -4.25
CA GLN A 28 -11.73 1.32 -4.39
C GLN A 28 -10.90 0.41 -5.29
N ALA A 29 -10.40 0.92 -6.41
CA ALA A 29 -9.53 0.19 -7.32
C ALA A 29 -8.18 -0.16 -6.66
N HIS A 30 -7.63 0.75 -5.86
CA HIS A 30 -6.43 0.53 -5.05
C HIS A 30 -6.61 -0.64 -4.08
N VAL A 31 -7.71 -0.68 -3.34
CA VAL A 31 -7.99 -1.78 -2.41
C VAL A 31 -8.14 -3.11 -3.16
N ALA A 32 -8.86 -3.12 -4.27
CA ALA A 32 -9.04 -4.32 -5.07
C ALA A 32 -7.70 -4.85 -5.61
N TYR A 33 -6.84 -3.94 -6.08
CA TYR A 33 -5.51 -4.28 -6.57
C TYR A 33 -4.68 -4.99 -5.49
N TRP A 34 -4.61 -4.44 -4.28
CA TRP A 34 -3.81 -5.03 -3.21
C TRP A 34 -4.43 -6.28 -2.62
N ARG A 35 -5.76 -6.41 -2.61
CA ARG A 35 -6.41 -7.67 -2.24
C ARG A 35 -6.05 -8.81 -3.19
N GLU A 36 -5.96 -8.51 -4.48
CA GLU A 36 -5.52 -9.50 -5.46
C GLU A 36 -4.06 -9.89 -5.23
N ARG A 37 -3.18 -8.93 -4.97
CA ARG A 37 -1.77 -9.21 -4.61
C ARG A 37 -1.68 -10.00 -3.31
N MET A 38 -2.55 -9.72 -2.35
CA MET A 38 -2.62 -10.49 -1.10
C MET A 38 -3.00 -11.95 -1.36
N GLY A 39 -3.95 -12.20 -2.24
CA GLY A 39 -4.32 -13.54 -2.67
C GLY A 39 -3.17 -14.29 -3.35
N GLU A 40 -2.23 -13.57 -3.96
CA GLU A 40 -1.01 -14.14 -4.55
C GLU A 40 0.11 -14.36 -3.52
N GLY A 41 -0.12 -14.03 -2.26
CA GLY A 41 0.88 -14.18 -1.20
C GLY A 41 1.91 -13.05 -1.14
N ARG A 42 1.66 -11.90 -1.80
CA ARG A 42 2.61 -10.79 -1.88
C ARG A 42 2.44 -9.76 -0.77
N VAL A 43 1.33 -9.77 -0.05
CA VAL A 43 0.98 -8.76 0.95
C VAL A 43 0.71 -9.44 2.28
N VAL A 44 1.36 -8.95 3.33
CA VAL A 44 1.13 -9.41 4.71
C VAL A 44 -0.10 -8.71 5.29
N VAL A 45 -0.15 -7.39 5.16
CA VAL A 45 -1.22 -6.55 5.70
C VAL A 45 -1.21 -5.22 4.96
N PHE A 46 -2.38 -4.61 4.80
CA PHE A 46 -2.47 -3.24 4.31
C PHE A 46 -3.74 -2.58 4.85
N GLY A 47 -3.72 -1.26 4.94
CA GLY A 47 -4.87 -0.49 5.37
C GLY A 47 -4.50 0.93 5.78
N PRO A 48 -5.52 1.79 6.00
CA PRO A 48 -5.27 3.15 6.45
C PRO A 48 -4.82 3.19 7.92
N VAL A 49 -3.94 4.12 8.21
CA VAL A 49 -3.45 4.39 9.57
C VAL A 49 -3.99 5.73 10.02
N SER A 50 -4.60 5.75 11.21
CA SER A 50 -5.09 6.97 11.85
C SER A 50 -3.94 7.62 12.62
N ASP A 51 -3.18 8.47 11.93
CA ASP A 51 -2.05 9.19 12.51
C ASP A 51 -2.51 10.61 12.86
N PRO A 52 -2.21 11.11 14.08
CA PRO A 52 -2.53 12.50 14.44
C PRO A 52 -1.95 13.54 13.49
N SER A 53 -0.82 13.23 12.83
CA SER A 53 -0.19 14.10 11.82
C SER A 53 -0.88 14.07 10.46
N GLY A 54 -1.92 13.25 10.30
CA GLY A 54 -2.63 13.04 9.05
C GLY A 54 -2.62 11.57 8.63
N PRO A 55 -3.70 11.08 8.01
CA PRO A 55 -3.81 9.67 7.64
C PRO A 55 -2.86 9.30 6.49
N TRP A 56 -2.40 8.06 6.49
CA TRP A 56 -1.61 7.49 5.43
C TRP A 56 -1.92 5.99 5.31
N GLY A 57 -1.53 5.38 4.20
CA GLY A 57 -1.77 3.97 3.97
C GLY A 57 -0.56 3.13 4.33
N LEU A 58 -0.76 2.07 5.12
CA LEU A 58 0.26 1.07 5.38
C LEU A 58 0.14 -0.06 4.37
N LEU A 59 1.29 -0.54 3.90
CA LEU A 59 1.38 -1.73 3.06
C LEU A 59 2.64 -2.48 3.44
N VAL A 60 2.50 -3.72 3.88
CA VAL A 60 3.65 -4.58 4.16
C VAL A 60 3.70 -5.67 3.10
N LEU A 61 4.77 -5.66 2.31
CA LEU A 61 5.01 -6.62 1.24
C LEU A 61 5.91 -7.77 1.70
N GLN A 62 5.69 -8.94 1.12
CA GLN A 62 6.61 -10.07 1.20
C GLN A 62 6.87 -10.57 -0.23
N LEU A 63 8.08 -10.39 -0.70
CA LEU A 63 8.43 -10.63 -2.10
C LEU A 63 9.56 -11.63 -2.24
N PRO A 64 9.61 -12.39 -3.35
CA PRO A 64 10.81 -13.15 -3.71
C PRO A 64 12.03 -12.23 -3.77
N ASP A 65 13.21 -12.79 -3.52
CA ASP A 65 14.44 -12.01 -3.43
C ASP A 65 14.80 -11.29 -4.74
N ASP A 66 14.30 -11.77 -5.87
CA ASP A 66 14.56 -11.20 -7.19
C ASP A 66 13.49 -10.21 -7.66
N MET A 67 12.47 -9.93 -6.83
CA MET A 67 11.40 -9.02 -7.18
C MET A 67 11.56 -7.68 -6.47
N ALA A 68 11.62 -6.59 -7.24
CA ALA A 68 11.64 -5.24 -6.69
C ALA A 68 10.23 -4.80 -6.30
N PRO A 69 10.07 -4.08 -5.17
CA PRO A 69 8.74 -3.56 -4.76
C PRO A 69 8.09 -2.68 -5.83
N ALA A 70 8.87 -1.92 -6.58
CA ALA A 70 8.36 -1.03 -7.64
C ALA A 70 7.60 -1.77 -8.73
N ALA A 71 7.87 -3.06 -8.93
CA ALA A 71 7.12 -3.90 -9.87
C ALA A 71 5.64 -4.01 -9.49
N LEU A 72 5.31 -3.88 -8.22
CA LEU A 72 3.94 -3.91 -7.72
C LEU A 72 3.39 -2.51 -7.41
N THR A 73 4.17 -1.67 -6.72
CA THR A 73 3.69 -0.33 -6.33
C THR A 73 3.44 0.56 -7.53
N GLY A 74 4.24 0.41 -8.60
CA GLY A 74 4.09 1.19 -9.82
C GLY A 74 2.79 0.91 -10.59
N ASP A 75 2.19 -0.25 -10.39
CA ASP A 75 0.95 -0.65 -11.05
C ASP A 75 -0.30 -0.39 -10.19
N ASP A 76 -0.14 0.14 -8.99
CA ASP A 76 -1.27 0.57 -8.18
C ASP A 76 -2.06 1.66 -8.92
N PRO A 77 -3.40 1.51 -9.05
CA PRO A 77 -4.21 2.50 -9.76
C PRO A 77 -4.05 3.94 -9.28
N VAL A 78 -3.83 4.17 -7.96
CA VAL A 78 -3.64 5.53 -7.45
C VAL A 78 -2.29 6.13 -7.86
N ILE A 79 -1.28 5.30 -8.08
CA ILE A 79 0.03 5.73 -8.58
C ILE A 79 -0.06 5.99 -10.10
N ARG A 80 -0.70 5.10 -10.84
CA ARG A 80 -0.85 5.25 -12.29
C ARG A 80 -1.68 6.46 -12.68
N ALA A 81 -2.61 6.88 -11.82
CA ALA A 81 -3.43 8.06 -12.06
C ALA A 81 -2.64 9.36 -12.08
N GLY A 82 -1.46 9.41 -11.45
CA GLY A 82 -0.58 10.58 -11.47
C GLY A 82 -1.15 11.82 -10.80
N ILE A 83 -2.00 11.66 -9.78
CA ILE A 83 -2.71 12.78 -9.12
C ILE A 83 -2.08 13.21 -7.80
N GLY A 84 -0.89 12.69 -7.47
CA GLY A 84 -0.14 13.12 -6.29
C GLY A 84 0.01 12.09 -5.19
N PHE A 85 -0.57 10.90 -5.32
CA PHE A 85 -0.23 9.79 -4.43
C PHE A 85 1.17 9.29 -4.70
N ARG A 86 1.88 8.91 -3.65
CA ARG A 86 3.21 8.32 -3.77
C ARG A 86 3.47 7.32 -2.67
N PHE A 87 4.31 6.33 -2.94
CA PHE A 87 4.78 5.39 -1.93
C PHE A 87 6.18 5.78 -1.44
N GLU A 88 6.36 5.70 -0.12
CA GLU A 88 7.67 5.51 0.48
C GLU A 88 7.86 4.02 0.72
N VAL A 89 9.02 3.47 0.35
CA VAL A 89 9.28 2.03 0.47
C VAL A 89 10.55 1.83 1.27
N HIS A 90 10.45 1.06 2.34
CA HIS A 90 11.58 0.76 3.22
C HIS A 90 11.76 -0.75 3.36
N PRO A 91 12.95 -1.29 3.07
CA PRO A 91 13.25 -2.68 3.45
C PRO A 91 13.11 -2.85 4.96
N MET A 92 12.56 -3.99 5.37
CA MET A 92 12.41 -4.29 6.79
C MET A 92 12.70 -5.76 7.05
N GLN A 93 13.11 -6.08 8.26
CA GLN A 93 13.10 -7.44 8.75
C GLN A 93 11.77 -7.66 9.47
N ALA A 94 11.03 -8.69 9.07
CA ALA A 94 9.72 -8.94 9.62
C ALA A 94 9.75 -10.17 10.52
N VAL A 95 9.13 -10.04 11.68
CA VAL A 95 8.78 -11.17 12.53
C VAL A 95 7.29 -11.42 12.33
N LEU A 96 6.95 -12.62 11.93
CA LEU A 96 5.58 -13.01 11.63
C LEU A 96 5.08 -13.99 12.68
N PRO A 97 3.74 -14.05 12.90
CA PRO A 97 3.17 -15.07 13.78
C PRO A 97 3.52 -16.47 13.27
N GLU A 98 3.78 -17.38 14.20
CA GLU A 98 3.92 -18.79 13.83
C GLU A 98 2.54 -19.33 13.40
N PRO A 99 2.51 -20.26 12.40
CA PRO A 99 1.24 -20.89 12.03
C PRO A 99 0.67 -21.66 13.21
N PRO A 100 -0.66 -21.76 13.33
CA PRO A 100 -1.30 -22.60 14.33
C PRO A 100 -0.85 -24.04 14.18
N ARG A 101 -0.65 -24.72 15.32
CA ARG A 101 -0.26 -26.14 15.34
C ARG A 101 -1.50 -27.04 15.31
#